data_a6d2b596b5b0b210e5bf5ee9bc728b1b
#
_entry.id   a6d2b596b5b0b210e5bf5ee9bc728b1b
#
_cell.length_a   1.000
_cell.length_b   1.000
_cell.length_c   1.000
_cell.angle_alpha   90.00
_cell.angle_beta   90.00
_cell.angle_gamma   90.00
#
_symmetry.space_group_name_H-M   'P 1'
#
loop_
_entity.id
_entity.type
_entity.pdbx_description
1 polymer ?
#
loop_
_entity_poly.entity_id
_entity_poly.type
_entity_poly.pdbx_seq_one_letter_code
_entity_poly.pdbx_strand_id
1 'polypeptide(L)'
;MTEIRPLTLEDAEPLADVVRANREFLAPWQPIQDPELLTIPGQRTAIEQLLDDQQRGLTVAHVILDEHRIIGRVTLSNIVRGPFQSCNLGYWVGLADNGRGHASAAVAKIAKLAFSELGLHRIEAGTLLRNVASQRVLECNGFEWFGLARRYLQIAGRWQDHLLFQKIAPGG
;
A
#
# COMPACT_ATOMS: atom_id res chain seq x y z
N MET A 1 -9.14 16.85 4.02
CA MET A 1 -9.90 15.55 4.16
C MET A 1 -9.23 14.50 3.30
N THR A 2 -8.93 13.33 3.85
CA THR A 2 -8.24 12.26 3.10
C THR A 2 -9.11 11.68 1.99
N GLU A 3 -8.60 11.69 0.78
CA GLU A 3 -9.21 11.05 -0.38
C GLU A 3 -8.26 10.02 -0.98
N ILE A 4 -8.79 9.07 -1.72
CA ILE A 4 -8.02 8.20 -2.60
C ILE A 4 -8.65 8.25 -3.98
N ARG A 5 -7.82 8.24 -5.02
CA ARG A 5 -8.27 8.09 -6.39
C ARG A 5 -7.36 7.16 -7.17
N PRO A 6 -7.84 6.55 -8.25
CA PRO A 6 -7.00 5.71 -9.11
C PRO A 6 -5.71 6.44 -9.52
N LEU A 7 -4.62 5.67 -9.53
CA LEU A 7 -3.32 6.11 -10.02
C LEU A 7 -3.40 6.33 -11.55
N THR A 8 -2.78 7.41 -12.04
CA THR A 8 -2.68 7.74 -13.46
C THR A 8 -1.25 8.08 -13.86
N LEU A 9 -0.96 8.11 -15.15
CA LEU A 9 0.37 8.50 -15.67
C LEU A 9 0.74 9.96 -15.34
N GLU A 10 -0.25 10.81 -15.14
CA GLU A 10 -0.05 12.21 -14.76
C GLU A 10 0.52 12.37 -13.34
N ASP A 11 0.42 11.31 -12.53
CA ASP A 11 0.94 11.30 -11.17
C ASP A 11 2.46 11.08 -11.09
N ALA A 12 3.14 10.84 -12.21
CA ALA A 12 4.56 10.53 -12.23
C ALA A 12 5.42 11.66 -11.61
N GLU A 13 5.16 12.91 -11.96
CA GLU A 13 5.89 14.06 -11.43
C GLU A 13 5.61 14.28 -9.94
N PRO A 14 4.36 14.44 -9.48
CA PRO A 14 4.08 14.63 -8.06
C PRO A 14 4.51 13.43 -7.19
N LEU A 15 4.44 12.20 -7.69
CA LEU A 15 4.96 11.03 -6.96
C LEU A 15 6.48 11.03 -6.86
N ALA A 16 7.20 11.41 -7.92
CA ALA A 16 8.65 11.54 -7.87
C ALA A 16 9.07 12.55 -6.79
N ASP A 17 8.37 13.66 -6.68
CA ASP A 17 8.65 14.68 -5.67
C ASP A 17 8.39 14.18 -4.25
N VAL A 18 7.27 13.52 -4.02
CA VAL A 18 6.92 12.97 -2.69
C VAL A 18 7.88 11.85 -2.29
N VAL A 19 8.22 10.94 -3.21
CA VAL A 19 9.15 9.84 -2.94
C VAL A 19 10.57 10.39 -2.65
N ARG A 20 11.01 11.37 -3.42
CA ARG A 20 12.31 12.03 -3.22
C ARG A 20 12.41 12.71 -1.86
N ALA A 21 11.37 13.47 -1.51
CA ALA A 21 11.30 14.17 -0.21
C ALA A 21 11.26 13.22 1.00
N ASN A 22 10.77 11.99 0.80
CA ASN A 22 10.58 11.00 1.87
C ASN A 22 11.54 9.80 1.79
N ARG A 23 12.55 9.85 0.93
CA ARG A 23 13.48 8.74 0.66
C ARG A 23 14.08 8.15 1.94
N GLU A 24 14.63 8.99 2.80
CA GLU A 24 15.28 8.56 4.05
C GLU A 24 14.28 8.01 5.06
N PHE A 25 13.11 8.66 5.15
CA PHE A 25 12.04 8.24 6.05
C PHE A 25 11.47 6.87 5.67
N LEU A 26 11.30 6.60 4.38
CA LEU A 26 10.70 5.35 3.88
C LEU A 26 11.70 4.19 3.80
N ALA A 27 12.98 4.46 3.64
CA ALA A 27 14.02 3.44 3.42
C ALA A 27 14.03 2.29 4.45
N PRO A 28 13.82 2.49 5.78
CA PRO A 28 13.79 1.42 6.76
C PRO A 28 12.58 0.47 6.64
N TRP A 29 11.54 0.87 5.91
CA TRP A 29 10.23 0.23 5.89
C TRP A 29 9.92 -0.51 4.59
N GLN A 30 10.77 -0.37 3.58
CA GLN A 30 10.53 -0.91 2.25
C GLN A 30 11.75 -1.64 1.69
N PRO A 31 11.60 -2.46 0.64
CA PRO A 31 12.73 -3.01 -0.09
C PRO A 31 13.67 -1.89 -0.57
N ILE A 32 14.95 -2.23 -0.82
CA ILE A 32 15.86 -1.29 -1.48
C ILE A 32 15.23 -0.87 -2.80
N GLN A 33 15.03 0.42 -2.97
CA GLN A 33 14.40 0.98 -4.17
C GLN A 33 15.43 1.26 -5.24
N ASP A 34 15.04 1.06 -6.50
CA ASP A 34 15.80 1.51 -7.63
C ASP A 34 15.90 3.06 -7.58
N PRO A 35 17.11 3.65 -7.70
CA PRO A 35 17.28 5.09 -7.74
C PRO A 35 16.47 5.79 -8.84
N GLU A 36 16.15 5.10 -9.94
CA GLU A 36 15.28 5.60 -11.00
C GLU A 36 13.90 6.03 -10.50
N LEU A 37 13.38 5.40 -9.42
CA LEU A 37 12.10 5.77 -8.80
C LEU A 37 12.09 7.17 -8.16
N LEU A 38 13.25 7.80 -8.01
CA LEU A 38 13.38 9.20 -7.60
C LEU A 38 13.23 10.18 -8.76
N THR A 39 13.13 9.69 -9.97
CA THR A 39 13.02 10.48 -11.20
C THR A 39 11.61 10.42 -11.78
N ILE A 40 11.23 11.45 -12.56
CA ILE A 40 9.93 11.44 -13.23
C ILE A 40 9.84 10.29 -14.25
N PRO A 41 10.85 10.04 -15.12
CA PRO A 41 10.80 8.91 -16.05
C PRO A 41 10.69 7.55 -15.34
N GLY A 42 11.41 7.35 -14.25
CA GLY A 42 11.35 6.10 -13.47
C GLY A 42 10.00 5.89 -12.81
N GLN A 43 9.38 6.95 -12.24
CA GLN A 43 8.01 6.86 -11.73
C GLN A 43 7.02 6.57 -12.84
N ARG A 44 7.18 7.19 -14.01
CA ARG A 44 6.32 6.92 -15.17
C ARG A 44 6.37 5.46 -15.58
N THR A 45 7.56 4.87 -15.72
CA THR A 45 7.72 3.44 -16.02
C THR A 45 7.09 2.54 -14.95
N ALA A 46 7.27 2.87 -13.67
CA ALA A 46 6.66 2.11 -12.57
C ALA A 46 5.13 2.21 -12.58
N ILE A 47 4.57 3.37 -12.91
CA ILE A 47 3.12 3.56 -13.04
C ILE A 47 2.59 2.78 -14.25
N GLU A 48 3.26 2.82 -15.39
CA GLU A 48 2.89 2.04 -16.58
C GLU A 48 2.78 0.55 -16.26
N GLN A 49 3.76 0.01 -15.52
CA GLN A 49 3.72 -1.39 -15.08
C GLN A 49 2.55 -1.68 -14.13
N LEU A 50 2.27 -0.79 -13.18
CA LEU A 50 1.12 -0.94 -12.27
C LEU A 50 -0.21 -0.89 -13.00
N LEU A 51 -0.34 -0.02 -14.00
CA LEU A 51 -1.55 0.09 -14.82
C LEU A 51 -1.74 -1.13 -15.74
N ASP A 52 -0.66 -1.70 -16.27
CA ASP A 52 -0.70 -2.96 -17.04
C ASP A 52 -1.16 -4.11 -16.13
N ASP A 53 -0.57 -4.26 -14.95
CA ASP A 53 -0.98 -5.26 -13.97
C ASP A 53 -2.44 -5.05 -13.51
N GLN A 54 -2.90 -3.81 -13.43
CA GLN A 54 -4.29 -3.49 -13.13
C GLN A 54 -5.24 -3.93 -14.25
N GLN A 55 -4.88 -3.73 -15.51
CA GLN A 55 -5.66 -4.22 -16.66
C GLN A 55 -5.76 -5.75 -16.66
N ARG A 56 -4.72 -6.42 -16.19
CA ARG A 56 -4.67 -7.88 -16.02
C ARG A 56 -5.41 -8.38 -14.77
N GLY A 57 -5.93 -7.47 -13.95
CA GLY A 57 -6.65 -7.80 -12.70
C GLY A 57 -5.76 -8.27 -11.55
N LEU A 58 -4.45 -7.98 -11.58
CA LEU A 58 -3.47 -8.42 -10.59
C LEU A 58 -3.23 -7.39 -9.48
N THR A 59 -3.52 -6.13 -9.77
CA THR A 59 -3.22 -4.99 -8.89
C THR A 59 -4.32 -3.93 -8.99
N VAL A 60 -4.49 -3.15 -7.92
CA VAL A 60 -5.26 -1.90 -7.92
C VAL A 60 -4.48 -0.86 -7.13
N ALA A 61 -4.06 0.21 -7.78
CA ALA A 61 -3.25 1.25 -7.17
C ALA A 61 -3.99 2.59 -7.11
N HIS A 62 -3.93 3.24 -5.95
CA HIS A 62 -4.52 4.56 -5.72
C HIS A 62 -3.51 5.49 -5.07
N VAL A 63 -3.54 6.76 -5.44
CA VAL A 63 -2.84 7.82 -4.68
C VAL A 63 -3.68 8.24 -3.48
N ILE A 64 -2.99 8.63 -2.41
CA ILE A 64 -3.60 9.20 -1.21
C ILE A 64 -3.44 10.71 -1.28
N LEU A 65 -4.54 11.42 -1.10
CA LEU A 65 -4.61 12.88 -1.21
C LEU A 65 -4.99 13.52 0.13
N ASP A 66 -4.32 14.62 0.46
CA ASP A 66 -4.81 15.61 1.41
C ASP A 66 -5.13 16.89 0.65
N GLU A 67 -6.42 17.27 0.63
CA GLU A 67 -6.98 18.24 -0.28
C GLU A 67 -6.73 17.83 -1.75
N HIS A 68 -5.81 18.45 -2.45
CA HIS A 68 -5.46 18.08 -3.84
C HIS A 68 -4.01 17.60 -3.99
N ARG A 69 -3.26 17.53 -2.89
CA ARG A 69 -1.85 17.17 -2.87
C ARG A 69 -1.69 15.68 -2.64
N ILE A 70 -0.91 15.02 -3.48
CA ILE A 70 -0.52 13.63 -3.26
C ILE A 70 0.43 13.57 -2.05
N ILE A 71 0.07 12.73 -1.07
CA ILE A 71 0.82 12.53 0.17
C ILE A 71 1.31 11.10 0.35
N GLY A 72 0.88 10.18 -0.51
CA GLY A 72 1.23 8.76 -0.41
C GLY A 72 0.51 7.91 -1.44
N ARG A 73 0.61 6.61 -1.25
CA ARG A 73 0.00 5.61 -2.14
C ARG A 73 -0.56 4.46 -1.32
N VAL A 74 -1.66 3.87 -1.79
CA VAL A 74 -2.25 2.63 -1.28
C VAL A 74 -2.49 1.68 -2.44
N THR A 75 -2.12 0.42 -2.29
CA THR A 75 -2.13 -0.57 -3.37
C THR A 75 -2.66 -1.91 -2.86
N LEU A 76 -3.56 -2.51 -3.62
CA LEU A 76 -3.88 -3.92 -3.54
C LEU A 76 -3.06 -4.64 -4.61
N SER A 77 -2.32 -5.65 -4.23
CA SER A 77 -1.45 -6.44 -5.11
C SER A 77 -1.70 -7.93 -4.92
N ASN A 78 -1.12 -8.74 -5.81
CA ASN A 78 -1.29 -10.19 -5.74
C ASN A 78 -2.76 -10.60 -5.63
N ILE A 79 -3.62 -9.99 -6.46
CA ILE A 79 -5.05 -10.33 -6.47
C ILE A 79 -5.21 -11.72 -7.05
N VAL A 80 -5.69 -12.64 -6.23
CA VAL A 80 -5.93 -14.04 -6.58
C VAL A 80 -7.42 -14.32 -6.56
N ARG A 81 -7.94 -14.84 -7.66
CA ARG A 81 -9.34 -15.21 -7.85
C ARG A 81 -9.59 -16.68 -7.50
N GLY A 82 -10.71 -17.22 -7.93
CA GLY A 82 -11.11 -18.61 -7.65
C GLY A 82 -11.51 -18.79 -6.17
N PRO A 83 -11.19 -19.92 -5.55
CA PRO A 83 -11.62 -20.21 -4.18
C PRO A 83 -10.91 -19.35 -3.13
N PHE A 84 -9.83 -18.63 -3.47
CA PHE A 84 -9.11 -17.81 -2.52
C PHE A 84 -9.64 -16.38 -2.40
N GLN A 85 -9.98 -15.72 -3.51
CA GLN A 85 -10.53 -14.34 -3.56
C GLN A 85 -9.82 -13.39 -2.60
N SER A 86 -8.50 -13.32 -2.68
CA SER A 86 -7.63 -12.61 -1.73
C SER A 86 -6.68 -11.63 -2.44
N CYS A 87 -6.19 -10.66 -1.69
CA CYS A 87 -5.12 -9.75 -2.12
C CYS A 87 -4.23 -9.35 -0.95
N ASN A 88 -3.09 -8.72 -1.28
CA ASN A 88 -2.21 -8.07 -0.32
C ASN A 88 -2.44 -6.55 -0.33
N LEU A 89 -2.39 -5.94 0.84
CA LEU A 89 -2.47 -4.48 1.03
C LEU A 89 -1.08 -3.92 1.35
N GLY A 90 -0.68 -2.90 0.61
CA GLY A 90 0.48 -2.07 0.92
C GLY A 90 0.12 -0.59 0.90
N TYR A 91 0.72 0.22 1.75
CA TYR A 91 0.50 1.67 1.79
C TYR A 91 1.67 2.40 2.44
N TRP A 92 1.81 3.66 2.08
CA TRP A 92 2.72 4.59 2.73
C TRP A 92 2.19 6.02 2.64
N VAL A 93 2.55 6.85 3.61
CA VAL A 93 2.27 8.28 3.67
C VAL A 93 3.57 9.01 4.01
N GLY A 94 3.79 10.17 3.42
CA GLY A 94 4.97 10.99 3.67
C GLY A 94 5.08 11.45 5.12
N LEU A 95 6.31 11.70 5.58
CA LEU A 95 6.62 12.05 6.97
C LEU A 95 5.81 13.26 7.48
N ALA A 96 5.71 14.31 6.66
CA ALA A 96 5.00 15.55 7.04
C ALA A 96 3.50 15.33 7.27
N ASP A 97 2.93 14.29 6.69
CA ASP A 97 1.50 13.95 6.75
C ASP A 97 1.22 12.72 7.64
N ASN A 98 2.29 12.14 8.21
CA ASN A 98 2.17 10.96 9.08
C ASN A 98 1.56 11.33 10.44
N GLY A 99 0.90 10.37 11.09
CA GLY A 99 0.26 10.56 12.40
C GLY A 99 -1.04 11.36 12.39
N ARG A 100 -1.53 11.78 11.22
CA ARG A 100 -2.74 12.60 11.04
C ARG A 100 -3.97 11.79 10.61
N GLY A 101 -3.89 10.45 10.63
CA GLY A 101 -4.99 9.56 10.28
C GLY A 101 -5.15 9.28 8.78
N HIS A 102 -4.32 9.86 7.90
CA HIS A 102 -4.43 9.69 6.45
C HIS A 102 -4.28 8.22 6.01
N ALA A 103 -3.30 7.50 6.56
CA ALA A 103 -3.12 6.08 6.26
C ALA A 103 -4.34 5.25 6.65
N SER A 104 -4.89 5.49 7.85
CA SER A 104 -6.08 4.77 8.34
C SER A 104 -7.31 5.04 7.45
N ALA A 105 -7.53 6.30 7.06
CA ALA A 105 -8.62 6.66 6.17
C ALA A 105 -8.46 6.04 4.77
N ALA A 106 -7.24 6.00 4.23
CA ALA A 106 -6.96 5.39 2.93
C ALA A 106 -7.19 3.87 2.97
N VAL A 107 -6.74 3.20 4.04
CA VAL A 107 -6.95 1.75 4.25
C VAL A 107 -8.44 1.44 4.35
N ALA A 108 -9.23 2.23 5.08
CA ALA A 108 -10.68 2.06 5.15
C ALA A 108 -11.34 2.11 3.78
N LYS A 109 -10.97 3.11 2.97
CA LYS A 109 -11.54 3.33 1.63
C LYS A 109 -11.17 2.22 0.66
N ILE A 110 -9.90 1.81 0.61
CA ILE A 110 -9.46 0.76 -0.31
C ILE A 110 -9.99 -0.63 0.10
N ALA A 111 -10.14 -0.89 1.39
CA ALA A 111 -10.75 -2.13 1.87
C ALA A 111 -12.23 -2.22 1.49
N LYS A 112 -12.96 -1.11 1.58
CA LYS A 112 -14.34 -1.04 1.09
C LYS A 112 -14.41 -1.36 -0.41
N LEU A 113 -13.55 -0.75 -1.23
CA LEU A 113 -13.46 -1.03 -2.67
C LEU A 113 -13.16 -2.51 -2.93
N ALA A 114 -12.20 -3.10 -2.22
CA ALA A 114 -11.83 -4.50 -2.37
C ALA A 114 -13.02 -5.45 -2.16
N PHE A 115 -13.83 -5.20 -1.14
CA PHE A 115 -14.97 -6.06 -0.82
C PHE A 115 -16.19 -5.76 -1.67
N SER A 116 -16.55 -4.47 -1.85
CA SER A 116 -17.81 -4.09 -2.52
C SER A 116 -17.74 -4.05 -4.06
N GLU A 117 -16.59 -3.69 -4.62
CA GLU A 117 -16.42 -3.51 -6.06
C GLU A 117 -15.64 -4.66 -6.70
N LEU A 118 -14.56 -5.11 -6.06
CA LEU A 118 -13.76 -6.22 -6.58
C LEU A 118 -14.29 -7.59 -6.15
N GLY A 119 -15.22 -7.66 -5.20
CA GLY A 119 -15.80 -8.91 -4.71
C GLY A 119 -14.79 -9.83 -4.04
N LEU A 120 -13.72 -9.28 -3.47
CA LEU A 120 -12.73 -10.07 -2.75
C LEU A 120 -13.30 -10.50 -1.39
N HIS A 121 -12.84 -11.67 -0.93
CA HIS A 121 -13.22 -12.24 0.36
C HIS A 121 -12.23 -11.85 1.47
N ARG A 122 -10.95 -11.62 1.12
CA ARG A 122 -9.84 -11.49 2.08
C ARG A 122 -8.83 -10.44 1.64
N ILE A 123 -8.36 -9.65 2.60
CA ILE A 123 -7.23 -8.75 2.45
C ILE A 123 -6.18 -9.13 3.48
N GLU A 124 -4.95 -9.32 3.05
CA GLU A 124 -3.80 -9.57 3.93
C GLU A 124 -2.84 -8.39 3.91
N ALA A 125 -2.19 -8.14 5.04
CA ALA A 125 -1.15 -7.13 5.17
C ALA A 125 -0.04 -7.62 6.10
N GLY A 126 1.21 -7.38 5.73
CA GLY A 126 2.37 -7.69 6.55
C GLY A 126 3.04 -6.44 7.09
N THR A 127 3.44 -6.44 8.35
CA THR A 127 4.22 -5.35 8.95
C THR A 127 5.51 -5.89 9.56
N LEU A 128 6.58 -5.10 9.52
CA LEU A 128 7.74 -5.37 10.35
C LEU A 128 7.36 -5.38 11.84
N LEU A 129 8.01 -6.20 12.66
CA LEU A 129 7.72 -6.31 14.11
C LEU A 129 7.80 -4.95 14.81
N ARG A 130 8.71 -4.08 14.39
CA ARG A 130 8.92 -2.75 14.96
C ARG A 130 7.98 -1.67 14.40
N ASN A 131 7.19 -1.97 13.36
CA ASN A 131 6.32 -0.99 12.72
C ASN A 131 4.97 -0.87 13.45
N VAL A 132 5.02 -0.43 14.70
CA VAL A 132 3.83 -0.28 15.56
C VAL A 132 2.81 0.69 14.95
N ALA A 133 3.26 1.72 14.24
CA ALA A 133 2.38 2.66 13.59
C ALA A 133 1.49 1.99 12.53
N SER A 134 2.08 1.14 11.68
CA SER A 134 1.32 0.38 10.67
C SER A 134 0.39 -0.65 11.32
N GLN A 135 0.83 -1.33 12.38
CA GLN A 135 0.00 -2.28 13.14
C GLN A 135 -1.27 -1.60 13.66
N ARG A 136 -1.14 -0.41 14.26
CA ARG A 136 -2.29 0.39 14.74
C ARG A 136 -3.24 0.79 13.61
N VAL A 137 -2.71 1.18 12.44
CA VAL A 137 -3.53 1.49 11.27
C VAL A 137 -4.39 0.29 10.88
N LEU A 138 -3.80 -0.91 10.84
CA LEU A 138 -4.50 -2.14 10.49
C LEU A 138 -5.55 -2.51 11.55
N GLU A 139 -5.18 -2.51 12.82
CA GLU A 139 -6.09 -2.81 13.93
C GLU A 139 -7.30 -1.86 13.97
N CYS A 140 -7.08 -0.55 13.83
CA CYS A 140 -8.14 0.46 13.75
C CYS A 140 -9.09 0.25 12.55
N ASN A 141 -8.65 -0.46 11.53
CA ASN A 141 -9.45 -0.82 10.36
C ASN A 141 -10.04 -2.23 10.43
N GLY A 142 -10.00 -2.88 11.61
CA GLY A 142 -10.58 -4.19 11.83
C GLY A 142 -9.80 -5.34 11.18
N PHE A 143 -8.50 -5.15 10.94
CA PHE A 143 -7.62 -6.26 10.61
C PHE A 143 -7.22 -6.99 11.89
N GLU A 144 -7.17 -8.31 11.80
CA GLU A 144 -6.79 -9.20 12.88
C GLU A 144 -5.41 -9.80 12.61
N TRP A 145 -4.57 -9.83 13.63
CA TRP A 145 -3.31 -10.58 13.57
C TRP A 145 -3.59 -12.08 13.48
N PHE A 146 -2.92 -12.78 12.54
CA PHE A 146 -3.13 -14.20 12.35
C PHE A 146 -1.84 -15.03 12.30
N GLY A 147 -0.67 -14.41 12.28
CA GLY A 147 0.57 -15.17 12.26
C GLY A 147 1.85 -14.35 12.23
N LEU A 148 2.96 -15.05 12.50
CA LEU A 148 4.32 -14.57 12.37
C LEU A 148 4.99 -15.29 11.20
N ALA A 149 5.43 -14.53 10.21
CA ALA A 149 6.21 -15.04 9.08
C ALA A 149 7.68 -14.70 9.27
N ARG A 150 8.51 -15.73 9.48
CA ARG A 150 9.95 -15.54 9.65
C ARG A 150 10.63 -15.31 8.31
N ARG A 151 11.56 -14.34 8.26
CA ARG A 151 12.36 -14.01 7.07
C ARG A 151 11.48 -13.89 5.82
N TYR A 152 10.38 -13.17 5.96
CA TYR A 152 9.28 -13.14 5.00
C TYR A 152 9.59 -12.30 3.77
N LEU A 153 10.02 -11.07 3.98
CA LEU A 153 10.36 -10.13 2.92
C LEU A 153 11.73 -9.51 3.15
N GLN A 154 12.40 -9.17 2.06
CA GLN A 154 13.66 -8.45 2.08
C GLN A 154 13.38 -6.94 2.18
N ILE A 155 13.47 -6.40 3.39
CA ILE A 155 13.27 -4.99 3.69
C ILE A 155 14.60 -4.36 4.10
N ALA A 156 14.92 -3.20 3.53
CA ALA A 156 16.21 -2.51 3.74
C ALA A 156 17.41 -3.45 3.52
N GLY A 157 17.33 -4.32 2.51
CA GLY A 157 18.39 -5.25 2.11
C GLY A 157 18.53 -6.50 2.98
N ARG A 158 17.65 -6.73 3.96
CA ARG A 158 17.70 -7.91 4.84
C ARG A 158 16.37 -8.64 4.90
N TRP A 159 16.40 -9.96 4.93
CA TRP A 159 15.23 -10.79 5.20
C TRP A 159 14.74 -10.55 6.62
N GLN A 160 13.52 -10.09 6.78
CA GLN A 160 12.96 -9.68 8.07
C GLN A 160 11.66 -10.38 8.37
N ASP A 161 11.43 -10.64 9.66
CA ASP A 161 10.20 -11.22 10.17
C ASP A 161 9.05 -10.20 10.05
N HIS A 162 7.85 -10.70 9.74
CA HIS A 162 6.64 -9.88 9.63
C HIS A 162 5.52 -10.44 10.50
N LEU A 163 4.76 -9.55 11.11
CA LEU A 163 3.43 -9.85 11.61
C LEU A 163 2.45 -9.83 10.43
N LEU A 164 1.63 -10.87 10.33
CA LEU A 164 0.63 -10.99 9.27
C LEU A 164 -0.76 -10.65 9.84
N PHE A 165 -1.43 -9.76 9.16
CA PHE A 165 -2.78 -9.30 9.46
C PHE A 165 -3.72 -9.68 8.33
N GLN A 166 -4.98 -9.92 8.67
CA GLN A 166 -6.04 -10.21 7.71
C GLN A 166 -7.30 -9.42 8.03
N LYS A 167 -8.09 -9.16 6.99
CA LYS A 167 -9.45 -8.69 7.12
C LYS A 167 -10.34 -9.50 6.19
N ILE A 168 -11.41 -10.07 6.73
CA ILE A 168 -12.39 -10.87 5.99
C ILE A 168 -13.59 -10.00 5.64
N ALA A 169 -14.18 -10.23 4.47
CA ALA A 169 -15.37 -9.52 4.02
C ALA A 169 -16.54 -9.75 4.99
N PRO A 170 -17.36 -8.72 5.29
CA PRO A 170 -18.55 -8.89 6.11
C PRO A 170 -19.51 -9.92 5.49
N GLY A 171 -19.98 -10.89 6.29
CA GLY A 171 -20.94 -11.91 5.84
C GLY A 171 -20.34 -13.06 5.03
N GLY A 172 -19.03 -13.22 5.06
CA GLY A 172 -18.33 -14.37 4.46
C GLY A 172 -18.30 -15.59 5.38
#